data_cf1240024bd78a149db7aa1b88df973c
#
_entry.id   cf1240024bd78a149db7aa1b88df973c
#
_cell.length_a   1.000
_cell.length_b   1.000
_cell.length_c   1.000
_cell.angle_alpha   90.00
_cell.angle_beta   90.00
_cell.angle_gamma   90.00
#
_symmetry.space_group_name_H-M   'P 1'
#
loop_
_entity.id
_entity.type
_entity.pdbx_description
1 polymer ?
#
loop_
_entity_poly.entity_id
_entity_poly.type
_entity_poly.pdbx_seq_one_letter_code
_entity_poly.pdbx_strand_id
1 'polypeptide(L)'
;MLSVDDIVTYSKETHEIELTASAYERIEQLEAPVDGISFVVCVGRDPVYLGAFWPLYSSLIFDGVVIQVPPMDEPAIQITLGYPSSSFFAGEDPRSDPRILQALAQAGRLK
;
A
#
# COMPACT_ATOMS: atom_id res chain seq x y z
N MET A 1 -0.03 -12.60 4.42
CA MET A 1 -0.62 -11.42 5.07
C MET A 1 0.46 -10.57 5.74
N LEU A 2 0.35 -9.26 5.62
CA LEU A 2 1.22 -8.32 6.32
C LEU A 2 0.50 -7.76 7.55
N SER A 3 1.25 -7.55 8.64
CA SER A 3 0.73 -6.99 9.87
C SER A 3 1.57 -5.77 10.27
N VAL A 4 1.16 -5.10 11.34
CA VAL A 4 1.91 -3.95 11.86
C VAL A 4 3.35 -4.32 12.23
N ASP A 5 3.60 -5.57 12.60
CA ASP A 5 4.95 -6.04 12.93
C ASP A 5 5.87 -6.11 11.71
N ASP A 6 5.30 -6.13 10.52
CA ASP A 6 6.05 -6.12 9.26
C ASP A 6 6.43 -4.70 8.82
N ILE A 7 5.87 -3.69 9.48
CA ILE A 7 6.11 -2.29 9.16
C ILE A 7 7.16 -1.72 10.11
N VAL A 8 8.25 -1.20 9.56
CA VAL A 8 9.25 -0.46 10.34
C VAL A 8 8.75 0.95 10.60
N THR A 9 8.41 1.67 9.53
CA THR A 9 7.83 3.01 9.65
C THR A 9 6.81 3.25 8.52
N TYR A 10 5.89 4.17 8.77
CA TYR A 10 4.93 4.66 7.78
C TYR A 10 4.96 6.19 7.81
N SER A 11 5.21 6.82 6.67
CA SER A 11 5.18 8.28 6.56
C SER A 11 3.80 8.75 6.18
N LYS A 12 3.15 9.51 7.05
CA LYS A 12 1.82 10.05 6.78
C LYS A 12 1.83 11.17 5.74
N GLU A 13 2.99 11.75 5.46
CA GLU A 13 3.11 12.83 4.49
C GLU A 13 3.29 12.30 3.07
N THR A 14 4.09 11.25 2.92
CA THR A 14 4.43 10.71 1.59
C THR A 14 3.73 9.39 1.28
N HIS A 15 3.13 8.74 2.29
CA HIS A 15 2.53 7.41 2.19
C HIS A 15 3.54 6.35 1.76
N GLU A 16 4.78 6.53 2.19
CA GLU A 16 5.83 5.56 1.99
C GLU A 16 5.92 4.66 3.21
N ILE A 17 5.99 3.35 2.97
CA ILE A 17 6.09 2.35 4.03
C ILE A 17 7.46 1.69 3.94
N GLU A 18 8.21 1.73 5.05
CA GLU A 18 9.40 0.92 5.17
C GLU A 18 9.01 -0.40 5.82
N LEU A 19 9.32 -1.50 5.15
CA LEU A 19 9.00 -2.85 5.60
C LEU A 19 10.24 -3.56 6.13
N THR A 20 10.00 -4.59 6.96
CA THR A 20 11.08 -5.54 7.31
C THR A 20 11.56 -6.23 6.04
N ALA A 21 12.78 -6.75 6.06
CA ALA A 21 13.35 -7.43 4.89
C ALA A 21 12.48 -8.59 4.41
N SER A 22 11.96 -9.40 5.34
CA SER A 22 11.13 -10.54 4.95
C SER A 22 9.78 -10.12 4.37
N ALA A 23 9.20 -9.03 4.88
CA ALA A 23 7.94 -8.52 4.35
C ALA A 23 8.13 -7.93 2.96
N TYR A 24 9.21 -7.18 2.75
CA TYR A 24 9.54 -6.62 1.44
C TYR A 24 9.72 -7.74 0.41
N GLU A 25 10.43 -8.80 0.78
CA GLU A 25 10.65 -9.95 -0.10
C GLU A 25 9.33 -10.61 -0.51
N ARG A 26 8.38 -10.72 0.40
CA ARG A 26 7.06 -11.28 0.08
C ARG A 26 6.31 -10.43 -0.94
N ILE A 27 6.42 -9.10 -0.84
CA ILE A 27 5.82 -8.19 -1.83
C ILE A 27 6.55 -8.30 -3.17
N GLU A 28 7.88 -8.34 -3.14
CA GLU A 28 8.72 -8.42 -4.33
C GLU A 28 8.43 -9.68 -5.16
N GLN A 29 8.07 -10.77 -4.50
CA GLN A 29 7.81 -12.05 -5.14
C GLN A 29 6.38 -12.18 -5.67
N LEU A 30 5.51 -11.20 -5.45
CA LEU A 30 4.15 -11.23 -5.96
C LEU A 30 4.16 -11.17 -7.49
N GLU A 31 3.41 -12.07 -8.11
CA GLU A 31 3.19 -12.09 -9.55
C GLU A 31 1.78 -11.58 -9.83
N ALA A 32 1.67 -10.28 -10.08
CA ALA A 32 0.38 -9.66 -10.35
C ALA A 32 0.02 -9.78 -11.83
N PRO A 33 -1.19 -10.26 -12.15
CA PRO A 33 -1.69 -10.20 -13.52
C PRO A 33 -1.96 -8.76 -13.93
N VAL A 34 -2.23 -8.52 -15.22
CA VAL A 34 -2.42 -7.15 -15.74
C VAL A 34 -3.57 -6.40 -15.08
N ASP A 35 -4.55 -7.10 -14.51
CA ASP A 35 -5.68 -6.52 -13.78
C ASP A 35 -5.46 -6.52 -12.25
N GLY A 36 -4.24 -6.79 -11.81
CA GLY A 36 -3.82 -6.65 -10.42
C GLY A 36 -4.29 -7.74 -9.47
N ILE A 37 -3.85 -7.62 -8.22
CA ILE A 37 -4.30 -8.46 -7.09
C ILE A 37 -4.88 -7.53 -6.04
N SER A 38 -6.15 -7.73 -5.67
CA SER A 38 -6.81 -6.91 -4.66
C SER A 38 -6.22 -7.14 -3.28
N PHE A 39 -6.14 -6.06 -2.48
CA PHE A 39 -5.81 -6.15 -1.06
C PHE A 39 -6.79 -5.32 -0.25
N VAL A 40 -6.86 -5.60 1.04
CA VAL A 40 -7.66 -4.82 1.97
C VAL A 40 -6.77 -4.37 3.12
N VAL A 41 -6.94 -3.10 3.51
CA VAL A 41 -6.27 -2.55 4.68
C VAL A 41 -7.26 -2.54 5.83
N CYS A 42 -6.85 -3.14 6.95
CA CYS A 42 -7.69 -3.29 8.12
C CYS A 42 -7.04 -2.67 9.36
N VAL A 43 -7.88 -2.22 10.30
CA VAL A 43 -7.45 -1.90 11.66
C VAL A 43 -8.06 -2.96 12.55
N GLY A 44 -7.21 -3.80 13.16
CA GLY A 44 -7.68 -5.03 13.81
C GLY A 44 -8.36 -5.92 12.78
N ARG A 45 -9.65 -6.18 12.95
CA ARG A 45 -10.44 -6.97 12.02
C ARG A 45 -11.38 -6.14 11.17
N ASP A 46 -11.35 -4.82 11.33
CA ASP A 46 -12.26 -3.92 10.63
C ASP A 46 -11.62 -3.43 9.33
N PRO A 47 -12.21 -3.76 8.17
CA PRO A 47 -11.70 -3.27 6.91
C PRO A 47 -11.89 -1.76 6.79
N VAL A 48 -10.86 -1.07 6.32
CA VAL A 48 -10.87 0.38 6.16
C VAL A 48 -10.97 0.79 4.71
N TYR A 49 -10.08 0.24 3.86
CA TYR A 49 -10.16 0.51 2.43
C TYR A 49 -9.58 -0.64 1.62
N LEU A 50 -9.91 -0.65 0.33
CA LEU A 50 -9.42 -1.63 -0.64
C LEU A 50 -8.42 -0.96 -1.58
N GLY A 51 -7.47 -1.76 -2.05
CA GLY A 51 -6.54 -1.34 -3.08
C GLY A 51 -6.15 -2.54 -3.94
N ALA A 52 -5.12 -2.35 -4.76
CA ALA A 52 -4.60 -3.43 -5.59
C ALA A 52 -3.10 -3.36 -5.75
N PHE A 53 -2.45 -4.52 -5.75
CA PHE A 53 -1.09 -4.65 -6.25
C PHE A 53 -1.17 -4.64 -7.77
N TRP A 54 -0.44 -3.72 -8.41
CA TRP A 54 -0.57 -3.47 -9.84
C TRP A 54 0.78 -3.64 -10.52
N PRO A 55 0.86 -4.44 -11.61
CA PRO A 55 2.13 -4.65 -12.29
C PRO A 55 2.56 -3.40 -13.06
N LEU A 56 3.86 -3.14 -13.08
CA LEU A 56 4.44 -1.97 -13.74
C LEU A 56 4.16 -1.93 -15.25
N TYR A 57 3.97 -3.10 -15.85
CA TYR A 57 3.77 -3.23 -17.30
C TYR A 57 2.30 -3.29 -17.72
N SER A 58 1.38 -3.06 -16.78
CA SER A 58 -0.05 -3.13 -17.12
C SER A 58 -0.46 -1.97 -18.03
N SER A 59 -1.27 -2.27 -19.02
CA SER A 59 -1.90 -1.25 -19.87
C SER A 59 -3.29 -0.84 -19.39
N LEU A 60 -3.76 -1.45 -18.30
CA LEU A 60 -5.08 -1.15 -17.74
C LEU A 60 -5.03 0.02 -16.79
N ILE A 61 -6.10 0.82 -16.80
CA ILE A 61 -6.27 1.94 -15.88
C ILE A 61 -6.93 1.44 -14.60
N PHE A 62 -6.49 1.96 -13.45
CA PHE A 62 -7.10 1.66 -12.15
C PHE A 62 -7.37 2.95 -11.40
N ASP A 63 -8.56 3.06 -10.79
CA ASP A 63 -9.01 4.28 -10.11
C ASP A 63 -8.92 4.20 -8.58
N GLY A 64 -8.25 3.19 -8.04
CA GLY A 64 -8.14 2.96 -6.60
C GLY A 64 -6.75 3.20 -6.05
N VAL A 65 -6.53 2.72 -4.82
CA VAL A 65 -5.23 2.76 -4.16
C VAL A 65 -4.34 1.66 -4.72
N VAL A 66 -3.09 2.00 -5.04
CA VAL A 66 -2.18 1.13 -5.79
C VAL A 66 -0.86 0.95 -5.04
N ILE A 67 -0.39 -0.29 -5.01
CA ILE A 67 1.01 -0.60 -4.71
C ILE A 67 1.57 -1.28 -5.97
N GLN A 68 2.54 -0.65 -6.62
CA GLN A 68 3.16 -1.21 -7.81
C GLN A 68 4.09 -2.36 -7.45
N VAL A 69 4.03 -3.43 -8.21
CA VAL A 69 4.88 -4.61 -8.03
C VAL A 69 5.58 -4.96 -9.34
N PRO A 70 6.85 -5.39 -9.28
CA PRO A 70 7.69 -5.43 -8.08
C PRO A 70 8.06 -4.03 -7.59
N PRO A 71 8.22 -3.85 -6.26
CA PRO A 71 8.67 -2.56 -5.73
C PRO A 71 10.13 -2.31 -6.10
N MET A 72 10.51 -1.03 -6.25
CA MET A 72 11.80 -0.67 -6.80
C MET A 72 12.77 -0.03 -5.81
N ASP A 73 12.27 0.47 -4.69
CA ASP A 73 13.07 1.24 -3.73
C ASP A 73 13.17 0.54 -2.38
N GLU A 74 13.82 -0.64 -2.36
CA GLU A 74 14.03 -1.37 -1.11
C GLU A 74 14.72 -0.48 -0.07
N PRO A 75 14.30 -0.47 1.20
CA PRO A 75 13.26 -1.30 1.83
C PRO A 75 11.88 -0.68 1.84
N ALA A 76 11.66 0.40 1.12
CA ALA A 76 10.42 1.16 1.15
C ALA A 76 9.55 0.87 -0.06
N ILE A 77 8.23 0.93 0.15
CA ILE A 77 7.25 0.89 -0.93
C ILE A 77 6.36 2.13 -0.83
N GLN A 78 5.87 2.58 -1.98
CA GLN A 78 5.00 3.75 -2.07
C GLN A 78 3.57 3.30 -2.29
N ILE A 79 2.65 3.80 -1.46
CA ILE A 79 1.22 3.62 -1.69
C ILE A 79 0.74 4.83 -2.49
N THR A 80 0.25 4.59 -3.69
CA THR A 80 -0.16 5.66 -4.61
C THR A 80 -1.65 5.61 -4.89
N LEU A 81 -2.15 6.64 -5.57
CA LEU A 81 -3.54 6.75 -5.99
C LEU A 81 -3.60 6.65 -7.50
N GLY A 82 -4.38 5.69 -8.00
CA GLY A 82 -4.62 5.56 -9.44
C GLY A 82 -3.45 4.99 -10.21
N TYR A 83 -3.74 4.51 -11.40
CA TYR A 83 -2.74 3.99 -12.33
C TYR A 83 -3.17 4.33 -13.76
N PRO A 84 -2.27 4.84 -14.59
CA PRO A 84 -0.82 5.02 -14.40
C PRO A 84 -0.43 6.28 -13.61
N SER A 85 -1.36 7.11 -13.21
CA SER A 85 -1.07 8.30 -12.42
C SER A 85 -2.26 8.65 -11.53
N SER A 86 -2.05 9.59 -10.60
CA SER A 86 -3.09 10.03 -9.67
C SER A 86 -4.28 10.70 -10.36
N SER A 87 -4.12 11.18 -11.58
CA SER A 87 -5.23 11.77 -12.33
C SER A 87 -6.33 10.76 -12.66
N PHE A 88 -6.05 9.46 -12.56
CA PHE A 88 -7.03 8.40 -12.78
C PHE A 88 -7.75 7.98 -11.50
N PHE A 89 -7.40 8.57 -10.36
CA PHE A 89 -8.04 8.24 -9.09
C PHE A 89 -9.36 9.02 -8.96
N ALA A 90 -10.42 8.31 -8.58
CA ALA A 90 -11.74 8.91 -8.33
C ALA A 90 -12.08 8.80 -6.84
N GLY A 91 -12.69 9.85 -6.27
CA GLY A 91 -13.17 9.84 -4.90
C GLY A 91 -12.19 10.46 -3.91
N GLU A 92 -12.41 10.17 -2.63
CA GLU A 92 -11.58 10.69 -1.55
C GLU A 92 -10.41 9.76 -1.26
N ASP A 93 -9.26 10.36 -0.91
CA ASP A 93 -8.05 9.62 -0.53
C ASP A 93 -8.26 8.92 0.81
N PRO A 94 -8.28 7.57 0.85
CA PRO A 94 -8.51 6.84 2.09
C PRO A 94 -7.24 6.57 2.89
N ARG A 95 -6.05 6.92 2.35
CA ARG A 95 -4.76 6.54 2.95
C ARG A 95 -4.51 7.17 4.31
N SER A 96 -5.09 8.35 4.56
CA SER A 96 -4.92 9.07 5.82
C SER A 96 -6.10 8.89 6.77
N ASP A 97 -6.80 7.77 6.69
CA ASP A 97 -7.91 7.47 7.60
C ASP A 97 -7.40 7.53 9.05
N PRO A 98 -8.09 8.28 9.94
CA PRO A 98 -7.63 8.44 11.32
C PRO A 98 -7.45 7.12 12.08
N ARG A 99 -8.25 6.10 11.76
CA ARG A 99 -8.12 4.79 12.41
C ARG A 99 -6.78 4.14 12.12
N ILE A 100 -6.30 4.27 10.88
CA ILE A 100 -5.01 3.73 10.45
C ILE A 100 -3.87 4.50 11.11
N LEU A 101 -3.92 5.83 11.05
CA LEU A 101 -2.86 6.66 11.62
C LEU A 101 -2.76 6.48 13.12
N GLN A 102 -3.88 6.37 13.82
CA GLN A 102 -3.90 6.14 15.25
C GLN A 102 -3.32 4.77 15.61
N ALA A 103 -3.67 3.73 14.87
CA ALA A 103 -3.15 2.39 15.11
C ALA A 103 -1.63 2.34 14.91
N LEU A 104 -1.13 2.99 13.87
CA LEU A 104 0.31 3.07 13.60
C LEU A 104 1.04 3.87 14.68
N ALA A 105 0.45 4.98 15.13
CA ALA A 105 1.04 5.79 16.19
C ALA A 105 1.12 5.02 17.50
N GLN A 106 0.08 4.28 17.86
CA GLN A 106 0.05 3.47 19.06
C GLN A 106 1.09 2.34 19.02
N ALA A 107 1.37 1.83 17.84
CA ALA A 107 2.39 0.79 17.66
C ALA A 107 3.81 1.36 17.55
N GLY A 108 3.96 2.69 17.55
CA GLY A 108 5.26 3.34 17.39
C GLY A 108 5.83 3.26 15.97
N ARG A 109 4.95 3.10 14.97
CA ARG A 109 5.36 2.92 13.57
C ARG A 109 5.08 4.15 12.70
N LEU A 110 4.39 5.14 13.21
CA LEU A 110 4.06 6.35 12.46
C LEU A 110 5.21 7.34 12.52
N LYS A 111 5.59 7.81 11.33
CA LYS A 111 6.68 8.78 11.16
C LYS A 111 6.14 10.19 11.03
#